data_e5dfb9a927175f7e853fe221fa5c3755
#
_entry.id   e5dfb9a927175f7e853fe221fa5c3755
#
_cell.length_a   1.000
_cell.length_b   1.000
_cell.length_c   1.000
_cell.angle_alpha   90.00
_cell.angle_beta   90.00
_cell.angle_gamma   90.00
#
_symmetry.space_group_name_H-M   'P 1'
#
loop_
_entity.id
_entity.type
_entity.pdbx_description
1 polymer ?
#
loop_
_entity_poly.entity_id
_entity_poly.type
_entity_poly.pdbx_seq_one_letter_code
_entity_poly.pdbx_strand_id
1 'polypeptide(L)'
;ATSLKLPLSTTYVCFMVAMGSSLADKAWGRESAVYRISGVMTVVAGWFITAVGGFLIALAMGLILIYGGIAAFVVTTLLCGYMLVKSNFFKKNKAAETAAVKAAETGSDIIYNITQEVCATMERTTRIYDRTLIAVFKENRKVLREMVQQSNDLFYRSRERKYKVMPLLLRLQDNEIDSGHYYVQVVDYMNEITKSLLHVTRPCFDHIDNNHEGMTREQIEDLMKINDEVETIFTRINVMLRNNDFADIDLILELRDELFESIADAIKRQLKRIKNKQSSTKASLLYLTILNETKTMVLQARNLVKSQRYFLEHKTE
;
A
#
# COMPACT_ATOMS: atom_id res chain seq x y z
N ALA A 1 -36.44 -23.95 2.39
CA ALA A 1 -36.16 -23.63 0.96
C ALA A 1 -36.42 -24.86 0.08
N THR A 2 -35.86 -26.01 0.41
CA THR A 2 -36.06 -27.27 -0.34
C THR A 2 -37.52 -27.76 -0.33
N SER A 3 -38.26 -27.57 0.77
CA SER A 3 -39.69 -27.92 0.85
C SER A 3 -40.61 -27.04 -0.05
N LEU A 4 -40.17 -25.83 -0.37
CA LEU A 4 -40.88 -24.89 -1.24
C LEU A 4 -40.37 -24.88 -2.68
N LYS A 5 -39.44 -25.81 -3.05
CA LYS A 5 -38.82 -25.91 -4.39
C LYS A 5 -38.28 -24.60 -4.92
N LEU A 6 -37.77 -23.72 -4.02
CA LEU A 6 -37.16 -22.45 -4.41
C LEU A 6 -35.74 -22.69 -4.92
N PRO A 7 -35.35 -22.18 -6.11
CA PRO A 7 -34.01 -22.28 -6.64
C PRO A 7 -33.06 -21.37 -5.83
N LEU A 8 -32.33 -21.96 -4.90
CA LEU A 8 -31.30 -21.25 -4.14
C LEU A 8 -29.94 -21.46 -4.79
N SER A 9 -29.21 -20.37 -5.04
CA SER A 9 -27.80 -20.43 -5.46
C SER A 9 -26.97 -21.05 -4.33
N THR A 10 -26.14 -22.05 -4.65
CA THR A 10 -25.16 -22.64 -3.73
C THR A 10 -24.22 -21.58 -3.13
N THR A 11 -23.83 -20.60 -3.94
CA THR A 11 -23.01 -19.46 -3.49
C THR A 11 -23.69 -18.64 -2.40
N TYR A 12 -25.00 -18.40 -2.53
CA TYR A 12 -25.78 -17.69 -1.52
C TYR A 12 -25.85 -18.48 -0.20
N VAL A 13 -26.11 -19.78 -0.29
CA VAL A 13 -26.19 -20.64 0.90
C VAL A 13 -24.84 -20.72 1.62
N CYS A 14 -23.74 -20.98 0.89
CA CYS A 14 -22.40 -21.03 1.47
C CYS A 14 -22.02 -19.70 2.12
N PHE A 15 -22.33 -18.58 1.48
CA PHE A 15 -22.05 -17.26 2.04
C PHE A 15 -22.85 -17.00 3.33
N MET A 16 -24.14 -17.30 3.34
CA MET A 16 -24.99 -17.11 4.52
C MET A 16 -24.60 -18.03 5.68
N VAL A 17 -24.18 -19.27 5.40
CA VAL A 17 -23.67 -20.20 6.41
C VAL A 17 -22.35 -19.69 6.99
N ALA A 18 -21.40 -19.27 6.14
CA ALA A 18 -20.12 -18.71 6.59
C ALA A 18 -20.30 -17.44 7.43
N MET A 19 -21.26 -16.57 7.08
CA MET A 19 -21.61 -15.39 7.86
C MET A 19 -22.31 -15.73 9.17
N GLY A 20 -23.25 -16.67 9.13
CA GLY A 20 -23.97 -17.14 10.33
C GLY A 20 -23.03 -17.81 11.33
N SER A 21 -22.13 -18.68 10.88
CA SER A 21 -21.12 -19.29 11.76
C SER A 21 -20.17 -18.25 12.34
N SER A 22 -19.74 -17.26 11.55
CA SER A 22 -18.90 -16.15 11.97
C SER A 22 -19.56 -15.27 13.05
N LEU A 23 -20.88 -15.12 13.03
CA LEU A 23 -21.66 -14.45 14.06
C LEU A 23 -21.89 -15.34 15.30
N ALA A 24 -22.03 -16.65 15.11
CA ALA A 24 -22.24 -17.63 16.20
C ALA A 24 -20.98 -17.84 17.06
N ASP A 25 -19.79 -17.73 16.47
CA ASP A 25 -18.49 -17.90 17.15
C ASP A 25 -18.17 -16.81 18.20
N LYS A 26 -19.16 -15.99 18.58
CA LYS A 26 -19.04 -14.92 19.58
C LYS A 26 -17.74 -14.11 19.44
N ALA A 27 -17.28 -13.89 18.21
CA ALA A 27 -16.17 -12.98 17.94
C ALA A 27 -16.59 -11.52 18.25
N TRP A 28 -17.09 -11.33 19.47
CA TRP A 28 -17.64 -10.08 20.03
C TRP A 28 -16.55 -9.14 20.51
N GLY A 29 -15.27 -9.39 20.17
CA GLY A 29 -14.26 -8.38 20.34
C GLY A 29 -14.67 -7.14 19.53
N ARG A 30 -14.68 -5.98 20.15
CA ARG A 30 -15.12 -4.69 19.56
C ARG A 30 -14.57 -4.45 18.14
N GLU A 31 -13.37 -4.95 17.86
CA GLU A 31 -12.71 -4.84 16.57
C GLU A 31 -13.25 -5.75 15.47
N SER A 32 -13.71 -6.96 15.82
CA SER A 32 -14.12 -7.94 14.80
C SER A 32 -15.61 -7.83 14.44
N ALA A 33 -16.48 -7.45 15.38
CA ALA A 33 -17.92 -7.41 15.18
C ALA A 33 -18.36 -6.28 14.24
N VAL A 34 -17.82 -5.07 14.40
CA VAL A 34 -18.21 -3.90 13.58
C VAL A 34 -17.77 -4.09 12.12
N TYR A 35 -16.54 -4.57 11.88
CA TYR A 35 -16.05 -4.81 10.53
C TYR A 35 -16.76 -5.98 9.83
N ARG A 36 -17.09 -7.05 10.55
CA ARG A 36 -17.82 -8.20 9.97
C ARG A 36 -19.26 -7.85 9.65
N ILE A 37 -19.98 -7.17 10.55
CA ILE A 37 -21.35 -6.72 10.30
C ILE A 37 -21.37 -5.70 9.17
N SER A 38 -20.48 -4.72 9.15
CA SER A 38 -20.36 -3.75 8.06
C SER A 38 -20.02 -4.44 6.73
N GLY A 39 -19.11 -5.42 6.73
CA GLY A 39 -18.76 -6.21 5.54
C GLY A 39 -19.97 -7.01 5.02
N VAL A 40 -20.70 -7.69 5.90
CA VAL A 40 -21.93 -8.42 5.56
C VAL A 40 -22.98 -7.48 4.97
N MET A 41 -23.24 -6.36 5.63
CA MET A 41 -24.22 -5.37 5.17
C MET A 41 -23.82 -4.75 3.83
N THR A 42 -22.53 -4.51 3.61
CA THR A 42 -22.01 -3.99 2.33
C THR A 42 -22.22 -4.99 1.19
N VAL A 43 -21.97 -6.28 1.43
CA VAL A 43 -22.17 -7.34 0.42
C VAL A 43 -23.67 -7.54 0.13
N VAL A 44 -24.51 -7.61 1.17
CA VAL A 44 -25.97 -7.73 1.02
C VAL A 44 -26.54 -6.50 0.31
N ALA A 45 -26.15 -5.28 0.72
CA ALA A 45 -26.56 -4.05 0.04
C ALA A 45 -26.06 -4.04 -1.42
N GLY A 46 -24.85 -4.50 -1.68
CA GLY A 46 -24.31 -4.63 -3.03
C GLY A 46 -25.14 -5.55 -3.92
N TRP A 47 -25.63 -6.67 -3.40
CA TRP A 47 -26.54 -7.55 -4.16
C TRP A 47 -27.87 -6.89 -4.48
N PHE A 48 -28.48 -6.20 -3.51
CA PHE A 48 -29.73 -5.45 -3.75
C PHE A 48 -29.53 -4.34 -4.78
N ILE A 49 -28.47 -3.54 -4.65
CA ILE A 49 -28.16 -2.46 -5.59
C ILE A 49 -27.91 -3.02 -6.99
N THR A 50 -27.18 -4.13 -7.10
CA THR A 50 -26.90 -4.76 -8.40
C THR A 50 -28.16 -5.33 -9.03
N ALA A 51 -29.02 -6.01 -8.24
CA ALA A 51 -30.28 -6.57 -8.72
C ALA A 51 -31.26 -5.46 -9.16
N VAL A 52 -31.43 -4.43 -8.33
CA VAL A 52 -32.29 -3.28 -8.64
C VAL A 52 -31.76 -2.51 -9.83
N GLY A 53 -30.45 -2.25 -9.88
CA GLY A 53 -29.79 -1.58 -11.01
C GLY A 53 -29.95 -2.36 -12.31
N GLY A 54 -29.71 -3.67 -12.29
CA GLY A 54 -29.93 -4.54 -13.45
C GLY A 54 -31.39 -4.56 -13.91
N PHE A 55 -32.34 -4.62 -12.97
CA PHE A 55 -33.75 -4.56 -13.28
C PHE A 55 -34.18 -3.23 -13.90
N LEU A 56 -33.73 -2.11 -13.35
CA LEU A 56 -34.01 -0.77 -13.89
C LEU A 56 -33.45 -0.57 -15.29
N ILE A 57 -32.21 -1.03 -15.54
CA ILE A 57 -31.60 -0.97 -16.85
C ILE A 57 -32.38 -1.84 -17.87
N ALA A 58 -32.74 -3.06 -17.48
CA ALA A 58 -33.53 -3.97 -18.32
C ALA A 58 -34.93 -3.39 -18.63
N LEU A 59 -35.59 -2.79 -17.61
CA LEU A 59 -36.87 -2.11 -17.78
C LEU A 59 -36.76 -0.93 -18.72
N ALA A 60 -35.76 -0.07 -18.54
CA ALA A 60 -35.54 1.09 -19.42
C ALA A 60 -35.26 0.65 -20.87
N MET A 61 -34.44 -0.37 -21.05
CA MET A 61 -34.19 -0.93 -22.40
C MET A 61 -35.44 -1.57 -23.01
N GLY A 62 -36.23 -2.29 -22.20
CA GLY A 62 -37.51 -2.85 -22.65
C GLY A 62 -38.49 -1.77 -23.11
N LEU A 63 -38.62 -0.70 -22.36
CA LEU A 63 -39.49 0.43 -22.73
C LEU A 63 -39.01 1.11 -24.03
N ILE A 64 -37.68 1.34 -24.18
CA ILE A 64 -37.12 1.91 -25.38
C ILE A 64 -37.41 1.03 -26.62
N LEU A 65 -37.31 -0.29 -26.48
CA LEU A 65 -37.59 -1.22 -27.57
C LEU A 65 -39.09 -1.30 -27.91
N ILE A 66 -39.97 -1.26 -26.92
CA ILE A 66 -41.42 -1.30 -27.12
C ILE A 66 -41.91 -0.04 -27.86
N TYR A 67 -41.47 1.14 -27.41
CA TYR A 67 -41.90 2.41 -28.02
C TYR A 67 -41.17 2.78 -29.29
N GLY A 68 -39.90 2.38 -29.42
CA GLY A 68 -39.05 2.76 -30.55
C GLY A 68 -38.97 1.73 -31.69
N GLY A 69 -39.57 0.54 -31.50
CA GLY A 69 -39.63 -0.52 -32.52
C GLY A 69 -38.26 -0.94 -33.07
N ILE A 70 -38.24 -1.32 -34.33
CA ILE A 70 -37.02 -1.80 -35.03
C ILE A 70 -35.91 -0.74 -35.08
N ALA A 71 -36.26 0.54 -35.16
CA ALA A 71 -35.29 1.63 -35.21
C ALA A 71 -34.50 1.72 -33.88
N ALA A 72 -35.18 1.62 -32.73
CA ALA A 72 -34.54 1.64 -31.42
C ALA A 72 -33.64 0.43 -31.20
N PHE A 73 -34.03 -0.75 -31.69
CA PHE A 73 -33.20 -1.96 -31.62
C PHE A 73 -31.87 -1.77 -32.37
N VAL A 74 -31.91 -1.27 -33.61
CA VAL A 74 -30.71 -1.01 -34.42
C VAL A 74 -29.81 0.02 -33.73
N VAL A 75 -30.37 1.14 -33.24
CA VAL A 75 -29.58 2.20 -32.56
C VAL A 75 -28.94 1.71 -31.27
N THR A 76 -29.65 0.97 -30.43
CA THR A 76 -29.09 0.44 -29.17
C THR A 76 -28.03 -0.62 -29.42
N THR A 77 -28.20 -1.48 -30.44
CA THR A 77 -27.17 -2.48 -30.81
C THR A 77 -25.92 -1.82 -31.34
N LEU A 78 -26.03 -0.79 -32.21
CA LEU A 78 -24.92 -0.01 -32.70
C LEU A 78 -24.20 0.76 -31.57
N LEU A 79 -24.96 1.34 -30.62
CA LEU A 79 -24.39 2.04 -29.48
C LEU A 79 -23.60 1.10 -28.58
N CYS A 80 -24.12 -0.09 -28.29
CA CYS A 80 -23.42 -1.11 -27.51
C CYS A 80 -22.15 -1.58 -28.25
N GLY A 81 -22.23 -1.86 -29.53
CA GLY A 81 -21.07 -2.20 -30.36
C GLY A 81 -20.01 -1.10 -30.35
N TYR A 82 -20.42 0.16 -30.53
CA TYR A 82 -19.51 1.32 -30.44
C TYR A 82 -18.84 1.44 -29.08
N MET A 83 -19.59 1.28 -27.97
CA MET A 83 -19.02 1.32 -26.62
C MET A 83 -17.99 0.21 -26.36
N LEU A 84 -18.25 -1.02 -26.84
CA LEU A 84 -17.33 -2.14 -26.72
C LEU A 84 -16.04 -1.90 -27.53
N VAL A 85 -16.16 -1.43 -28.75
CA VAL A 85 -15.01 -1.09 -29.61
C VAL A 85 -14.21 0.05 -29.01
N LYS A 86 -14.88 1.12 -28.56
CA LYS A 86 -14.23 2.27 -27.92
C LYS A 86 -13.51 1.88 -26.63
N SER A 87 -14.11 1.05 -25.78
CA SER A 87 -13.50 0.55 -24.54
C SER A 87 -12.23 -0.25 -24.80
N ASN A 88 -12.22 -1.11 -25.81
CA ASN A 88 -11.05 -1.89 -26.21
C ASN A 88 -9.97 -1.03 -26.90
N PHE A 89 -10.38 -0.06 -27.71
CA PHE A 89 -9.44 0.86 -28.38
C PHE A 89 -8.74 1.80 -27.37
N PHE A 90 -9.44 2.32 -26.37
CA PHE A 90 -8.83 3.15 -25.32
C PHE A 90 -7.84 2.38 -24.46
N LYS A 91 -8.07 1.10 -24.19
CA LYS A 91 -7.09 0.25 -23.49
C LYS A 91 -5.84 0.01 -24.34
N LYS A 92 -6.02 -0.20 -25.65
CA LYS A 92 -4.91 -0.49 -26.58
C LYS A 92 -4.05 0.74 -26.87
N ASN A 93 -4.67 1.92 -27.00
CA ASN A 93 -3.94 3.17 -27.23
C ASN A 93 -3.14 3.63 -26.01
N LYS A 94 -3.67 3.50 -24.79
CA LYS A 94 -2.88 3.77 -23.56
C LYS A 94 -1.67 2.85 -23.43
N ALA A 95 -1.80 1.58 -23.82
CA ALA A 95 -0.68 0.65 -23.78
C ALA A 95 0.36 0.93 -24.88
N ALA A 96 -0.09 1.34 -26.08
CA ALA A 96 0.77 1.67 -27.22
C ALA A 96 1.49 3.03 -27.02
N GLU A 97 0.79 4.03 -26.50
CA GLU A 97 1.35 5.37 -26.20
C GLU A 97 2.38 5.29 -25.07
N THR A 98 2.12 4.48 -24.02
CA THR A 98 3.08 4.20 -22.95
C THR A 98 4.28 3.40 -23.46
N ALA A 99 4.11 2.54 -24.46
CA ALA A 99 5.19 1.77 -25.07
C ALA A 99 6.03 2.61 -26.06
N ALA A 100 5.41 3.52 -26.81
CA ALA A 100 6.09 4.40 -27.75
C ALA A 100 6.93 5.49 -27.08
N VAL A 101 6.41 6.10 -25.99
CA VAL A 101 7.17 7.07 -25.19
C VAL A 101 8.38 6.41 -24.51
N LYS A 102 8.27 5.13 -24.11
CA LYS A 102 9.37 4.36 -23.49
C LYS A 102 10.39 3.81 -24.48
N ALA A 103 10.08 3.75 -25.77
CA ALA A 103 10.99 3.25 -26.79
C ALA A 103 12.01 4.31 -27.28
N ALA A 104 11.81 5.58 -26.91
CA ALA A 104 12.64 6.71 -27.31
C ALA A 104 13.59 7.21 -26.19
N GLU A 105 13.49 6.65 -24.96
CA GLU A 105 14.37 7.07 -23.86
C GLU A 105 15.75 6.38 -23.98
N THR A 106 16.79 7.18 -24.04
CA THR A 106 18.18 6.72 -23.97
C THR A 106 18.45 6.11 -22.60
N GLY A 107 19.35 5.13 -22.49
CA GLY A 107 19.62 4.44 -21.21
C GLY A 107 19.99 5.38 -20.04
N SER A 108 20.59 6.56 -20.30
CA SER A 108 20.87 7.59 -19.30
C SER A 108 19.59 8.24 -18.74
N ASP A 109 18.56 8.43 -19.57
CA ASP A 109 17.31 9.04 -19.15
C ASP A 109 16.49 8.09 -18.25
N ILE A 110 16.59 6.79 -18.51
CA ILE A 110 15.94 5.75 -17.69
C ILE A 110 16.50 5.77 -16.26
N ILE A 111 17.83 5.86 -16.10
CA ILE A 111 18.48 5.91 -14.79
C ILE A 111 18.11 7.18 -14.03
N TYR A 112 18.20 8.31 -14.72
CA TYR A 112 17.84 9.59 -14.11
C TYR A 112 16.40 9.55 -13.58
N ASN A 113 15.46 9.05 -14.38
CA ASN A 113 14.06 8.90 -13.99
C ASN A 113 13.87 7.94 -12.79
N ILE A 114 14.63 6.83 -12.76
CA ILE A 114 14.61 5.88 -11.64
C ILE A 114 15.12 6.53 -10.36
N THR A 115 16.28 7.19 -10.40
CA THR A 115 16.87 7.85 -9.23
C THR A 115 15.93 8.93 -8.68
N GLN A 116 15.36 9.76 -9.55
CA GLN A 116 14.38 10.78 -9.16
C GLN A 116 13.15 10.18 -8.47
N GLU A 117 12.66 9.05 -8.97
CA GLU A 117 11.50 8.38 -8.36
C GLU A 117 11.84 7.71 -7.03
N VAL A 118 13.02 7.12 -6.90
CA VAL A 118 13.50 6.58 -5.62
C VAL A 118 13.58 7.71 -4.58
N CYS A 119 14.18 8.84 -4.92
CA CYS A 119 14.24 10.03 -4.06
C CYS A 119 12.84 10.51 -3.67
N ALA A 120 11.93 10.67 -4.64
CA ALA A 120 10.57 11.12 -4.37
C ALA A 120 9.78 10.14 -3.49
N THR A 121 10.03 8.84 -3.63
CA THR A 121 9.40 7.81 -2.79
C THR A 121 9.95 7.85 -1.37
N MET A 122 11.27 8.00 -1.20
CA MET A 122 11.90 8.12 0.12
C MET A 122 11.44 9.39 0.86
N GLU A 123 11.39 10.54 0.19
CA GLU A 123 10.90 11.79 0.77
C GLU A 123 9.43 11.68 1.23
N ARG A 124 8.59 11.04 0.42
CA ARG A 124 7.18 10.80 0.78
C ARG A 124 7.08 9.84 1.97
N THR A 125 7.91 8.78 2.00
CA THR A 125 7.96 7.82 3.10
C THR A 125 8.30 8.51 4.41
N THR A 126 9.36 9.33 4.44
CA THR A 126 9.77 10.10 5.63
C THR A 126 8.64 10.98 6.12
N ARG A 127 8.03 11.76 5.23
CA ARG A 127 6.92 12.66 5.56
C ARG A 127 5.68 11.93 6.11
N ILE A 128 5.31 10.81 5.48
CA ILE A 128 4.13 10.04 5.92
C ILE A 128 4.42 9.40 7.29
N TYR A 129 5.62 8.87 7.51
CA TYR A 129 6.03 8.26 8.77
C TYR A 129 5.97 9.27 9.92
N ASP A 130 6.65 10.41 9.80
CA ASP A 130 6.64 11.50 10.78
C ASP A 130 5.22 11.97 11.10
N ARG A 131 4.43 12.33 10.07
CA ARG A 131 3.04 12.76 10.23
C ARG A 131 2.16 11.71 10.89
N THR A 132 2.41 10.44 10.65
CA THR A 132 1.66 9.34 11.27
C THR A 132 1.92 9.29 12.76
N LEU A 133 3.18 9.35 13.19
CA LEU A 133 3.53 9.35 14.64
C LEU A 133 2.96 10.56 15.35
N ILE A 134 3.14 11.76 14.80
CA ILE A 134 2.57 12.99 15.37
C ILE A 134 1.04 12.90 15.46
N ALA A 135 0.39 12.33 14.44
CA ALA A 135 -1.07 12.21 14.43
C ALA A 135 -1.58 11.18 15.45
N VAL A 136 -0.83 10.09 15.72
CA VAL A 136 -1.14 9.14 16.81
C VAL A 136 -1.02 9.81 18.16
N PHE A 137 0.05 10.56 18.41
CA PHE A 137 0.26 11.25 19.69
C PHE A 137 -0.81 12.30 19.99
N LYS A 138 -1.36 12.91 18.92
CA LYS A 138 -2.47 13.88 19.01
C LYS A 138 -3.86 13.26 18.84
N GLU A 139 -3.93 11.94 18.70
CA GLU A 139 -5.16 11.17 18.43
C GLU A 139 -5.97 11.74 17.27
N ASN A 140 -5.29 12.28 16.25
CA ASN A 140 -5.92 12.94 15.10
C ASN A 140 -6.33 11.92 14.02
N ARG A 141 -7.55 11.38 14.19
CA ARG A 141 -8.16 10.39 13.28
C ARG A 141 -8.21 10.84 11.82
N LYS A 142 -8.46 12.14 11.56
CA LYS A 142 -8.58 12.66 10.19
C LYS A 142 -7.24 12.59 9.45
N VAL A 143 -6.16 13.03 10.11
CA VAL A 143 -4.80 12.98 9.55
C VAL A 143 -4.36 11.54 9.36
N LEU A 144 -4.62 10.64 10.33
CA LEU A 144 -4.27 9.23 10.21
C LEU A 144 -4.96 8.57 9.01
N ARG A 145 -6.23 8.85 8.75
CA ARG A 145 -6.95 8.36 7.55
C ARG A 145 -6.28 8.82 6.26
N GLU A 146 -5.86 10.08 6.21
CA GLU A 146 -5.14 10.63 5.07
C GLU A 146 -3.77 9.93 4.89
N MET A 147 -3.03 9.70 5.98
CA MET A 147 -1.73 9.01 5.93
C MET A 147 -1.87 7.56 5.47
N VAL A 148 -2.89 6.83 5.90
CA VAL A 148 -3.20 5.48 5.41
C VAL A 148 -3.49 5.51 3.90
N GLN A 149 -4.26 6.46 3.41
CA GLN A 149 -4.54 6.58 1.98
C GLN A 149 -3.27 6.86 1.18
N GLN A 150 -2.45 7.83 1.63
CA GLN A 150 -1.19 8.17 0.97
C GLN A 150 -0.20 6.99 0.99
N SER A 151 -0.08 6.24 2.09
CA SER A 151 0.79 5.07 2.18
C SER A 151 0.31 3.91 1.31
N ASN A 152 -1.01 3.67 1.22
CA ASN A 152 -1.58 2.71 0.27
C ASN A 152 -1.23 3.07 -1.17
N ASP A 153 -1.45 4.34 -1.58
CA ASP A 153 -1.14 4.80 -2.94
C ASP A 153 0.36 4.62 -3.25
N LEU A 154 1.22 4.93 -2.28
CA LEU A 154 2.67 4.77 -2.44
C LEU A 154 3.06 3.29 -2.60
N PHE A 155 2.52 2.41 -1.76
CA PHE A 155 2.74 0.97 -1.84
C PHE A 155 2.25 0.36 -3.16
N TYR A 156 1.02 0.71 -3.61
CA TYR A 156 0.49 0.20 -4.86
C TYR A 156 1.32 0.65 -6.07
N ARG A 157 1.80 1.88 -6.11
CA ARG A 157 2.70 2.38 -7.17
C ARG A 157 4.02 1.63 -7.16
N SER A 158 4.63 1.42 -5.99
CA SER A 158 5.88 0.66 -5.86
C SER A 158 5.70 -0.79 -6.31
N ARG A 159 4.60 -1.44 -5.90
CA ARG A 159 4.24 -2.79 -6.32
C ARG A 159 4.00 -2.90 -7.83
N GLU A 160 3.27 -1.97 -8.43
CA GLU A 160 3.04 -1.94 -9.87
C GLU A 160 4.35 -1.83 -10.65
N ARG A 161 5.31 -1.06 -10.14
CA ARG A 161 6.65 -0.95 -10.71
C ARG A 161 7.38 -2.28 -10.68
N LYS A 162 7.33 -3.02 -9.58
CA LYS A 162 7.93 -4.36 -9.48
C LYS A 162 7.46 -5.28 -10.62
N TYR A 163 6.18 -5.25 -10.98
CA TYR A 163 5.67 -6.02 -12.13
C TYR A 163 6.13 -5.47 -13.48
N LYS A 164 6.40 -4.16 -13.60
CA LYS A 164 6.85 -3.55 -14.86
C LYS A 164 8.35 -3.75 -15.12
N VAL A 165 9.12 -4.16 -14.14
CA VAL A 165 10.56 -4.45 -14.29
C VAL A 165 10.80 -5.66 -15.19
N MET A 166 10.01 -6.73 -15.04
CA MET A 166 10.23 -7.98 -15.82
C MET A 166 10.30 -7.79 -17.33
N PRO A 167 9.39 -7.05 -17.98
CA PRO A 167 9.49 -6.77 -19.41
C PRO A 167 10.71 -5.93 -19.81
N LEU A 168 11.26 -5.13 -18.89
CA LEU A 168 12.48 -4.36 -19.12
C LEU A 168 13.72 -5.26 -19.10
N LEU A 169 13.79 -6.19 -18.17
CA LEU A 169 14.89 -7.15 -18.06
C LEU A 169 15.02 -8.03 -19.31
N LEU A 170 13.90 -8.41 -19.93
CA LEU A 170 13.89 -9.20 -21.16
C LEU A 170 14.49 -8.47 -22.39
N ARG A 171 14.75 -7.16 -22.27
CA ARG A 171 15.34 -6.32 -23.31
C ARG A 171 16.80 -5.96 -23.08
N LEU A 172 17.35 -6.33 -21.92
CA LEU A 172 18.75 -6.07 -21.59
C LEU A 172 19.64 -6.92 -22.49
N GLN A 173 20.76 -6.36 -22.90
CA GLN A 173 21.83 -7.10 -23.57
C GLN A 173 22.67 -7.86 -22.53
N ASP A 174 23.45 -8.85 -22.97
CA ASP A 174 24.22 -9.70 -22.07
C ASP A 174 25.21 -8.93 -21.19
N ASN A 175 25.76 -7.80 -21.68
CA ASN A 175 26.63 -6.89 -20.96
C ASN A 175 25.90 -5.99 -19.93
N GLU A 176 24.57 -5.96 -19.94
CA GLU A 176 23.73 -5.15 -19.03
C GLU A 176 23.06 -5.98 -17.94
N ILE A 177 23.31 -7.30 -17.87
CA ILE A 177 22.63 -8.23 -16.94
C ILE A 177 22.91 -7.84 -15.48
N ASP A 178 24.16 -7.49 -15.16
CA ASP A 178 24.55 -7.12 -13.79
C ASP A 178 23.87 -5.82 -13.35
N SER A 179 23.80 -4.82 -14.21
CA SER A 179 23.04 -3.58 -13.96
C SER A 179 21.55 -3.88 -13.76
N GLY A 180 20.97 -4.78 -14.56
CA GLY A 180 19.59 -5.23 -14.42
C GLY A 180 19.31 -5.90 -13.07
N HIS A 181 20.23 -6.70 -12.57
CA HIS A 181 20.13 -7.34 -11.25
C HIS A 181 20.02 -6.31 -10.12
N TYR A 182 20.89 -5.31 -10.10
CA TYR A 182 20.83 -4.25 -9.07
C TYR A 182 19.58 -3.40 -9.18
N TYR A 183 19.08 -3.15 -10.40
CA TYR A 183 17.82 -2.45 -10.59
C TYR A 183 16.63 -3.20 -9.98
N VAL A 184 16.56 -4.52 -10.17
CA VAL A 184 15.52 -5.36 -9.52
C VAL A 184 15.59 -5.21 -8.02
N GLN A 185 16.79 -5.25 -7.42
CA GLN A 185 16.98 -5.09 -5.99
C GLN A 185 16.49 -3.72 -5.49
N VAL A 186 16.79 -2.65 -6.19
CA VAL A 186 16.31 -1.29 -5.85
C VAL A 186 14.79 -1.24 -5.80
N VAL A 187 14.13 -1.80 -6.81
CA VAL A 187 12.65 -1.84 -6.86
C VAL A 187 12.07 -2.72 -5.75
N ASP A 188 12.70 -3.84 -5.44
CA ASP A 188 12.27 -4.74 -4.36
C ASP A 188 12.41 -4.06 -3.00
N TYR A 189 13.54 -3.43 -2.70
CA TYR A 189 13.73 -2.70 -1.44
C TYR A 189 12.77 -1.53 -1.30
N MET A 190 12.50 -0.80 -2.38
CA MET A 190 11.52 0.28 -2.38
C MET A 190 10.10 -0.24 -2.07
N ASN A 191 9.73 -1.41 -2.62
CA ASN A 191 8.46 -2.05 -2.31
C ASN A 191 8.38 -2.48 -0.83
N GLU A 192 9.43 -3.05 -0.26
CA GLU A 192 9.46 -3.44 1.15
C GLU A 192 9.43 -2.22 2.10
N ILE A 193 10.11 -1.10 1.77
CA ILE A 193 10.04 0.15 2.52
C ILE A 193 8.59 0.68 2.57
N THR A 194 7.94 0.75 1.43
CA THR A 194 6.56 1.27 1.34
C THR A 194 5.55 0.33 2.01
N LYS A 195 5.81 -0.97 2.02
CA LYS A 195 5.02 -1.98 2.73
C LYS A 195 5.15 -1.84 4.24
N SER A 196 6.39 -1.70 4.76
CA SER A 196 6.61 -1.45 6.19
C SER A 196 5.97 -0.14 6.64
N LEU A 197 6.02 0.93 5.82
CA LEU A 197 5.29 2.16 6.08
C LEU A 197 3.77 1.93 6.21
N LEU A 198 3.18 1.12 5.35
CA LEU A 198 1.76 0.77 5.42
C LEU A 198 1.45 -0.04 6.69
N HIS A 199 2.37 -0.91 7.12
CA HIS A 199 2.24 -1.69 8.35
C HIS A 199 2.42 -0.83 9.62
N VAL A 200 2.96 0.39 9.51
CA VAL A 200 2.92 1.40 10.58
C VAL A 200 1.62 2.21 10.52
N THR A 201 1.30 2.78 9.37
CA THR A 201 0.20 3.75 9.24
C THR A 201 -1.17 3.13 9.52
N ARG A 202 -1.42 1.91 9.03
CA ARG A 202 -2.72 1.26 9.17
C ARG A 202 -3.04 0.86 10.61
N PRO A 203 -2.18 0.16 11.37
CA PRO A 203 -2.43 -0.10 12.78
C PRO A 203 -2.56 1.17 13.62
N CYS A 204 -1.83 2.24 13.29
CA CYS A 204 -1.97 3.54 13.95
C CYS A 204 -3.38 4.12 13.76
N PHE A 205 -3.89 4.09 12.54
CA PHE A 205 -5.26 4.52 12.26
C PHE A 205 -6.28 3.63 12.95
N ASP A 206 -6.16 2.30 12.83
CA ASP A 206 -7.09 1.34 13.41
C ASP A 206 -7.15 1.47 14.94
N HIS A 207 -6.04 1.78 15.60
CA HIS A 207 -5.95 2.00 17.04
C HIS A 207 -6.79 3.20 17.49
N ILE A 208 -6.67 4.33 16.80
CA ILE A 208 -7.43 5.54 17.12
C ILE A 208 -8.90 5.44 16.66
N ASP A 209 -9.14 4.81 15.50
CA ASP A 209 -10.50 4.61 14.95
C ASP A 209 -11.37 3.74 15.86
N ASN A 210 -10.75 2.75 16.54
CA ASN A 210 -11.41 1.87 17.52
C ASN A 210 -11.44 2.44 18.94
N ASN A 211 -11.02 3.69 19.16
CA ASN A 211 -10.96 4.36 20.46
C ASN A 211 -10.21 3.52 21.53
N HIS A 212 -9.09 2.90 21.14
CA HIS A 212 -8.22 2.25 22.12
C HIS A 212 -7.53 3.28 23.00
N GLU A 213 -7.15 2.84 24.19
CA GLU A 213 -6.38 3.66 25.14
C GLU A 213 -5.08 4.14 24.49
N GLY A 214 -4.79 5.45 24.60
CA GLY A 214 -3.62 6.08 24.02
C GLY A 214 -2.29 5.55 24.56
N MET A 215 -1.21 5.95 23.95
CA MET A 215 0.14 5.63 24.40
C MET A 215 0.49 6.40 25.68
N THR A 216 1.31 5.80 26.55
CA THR A 216 1.85 6.51 27.72
C THR A 216 2.84 7.59 27.28
N ARG A 217 3.07 8.56 28.16
CA ARG A 217 4.03 9.65 27.89
C ARG A 217 5.42 9.12 27.54
N GLU A 218 5.88 8.12 28.27
CA GLU A 218 7.19 7.51 28.05
C GLU A 218 7.28 6.76 26.70
N GLN A 219 6.17 6.14 26.25
CA GLN A 219 6.10 5.54 24.92
C GLN A 219 6.20 6.59 23.82
N ILE A 220 5.54 7.73 24.01
CA ILE A 220 5.58 8.86 23.07
C ILE A 220 6.99 9.44 23.00
N GLU A 221 7.64 9.67 24.14
CA GLU A 221 9.02 10.20 24.22
C GLU A 221 10.02 9.25 23.52
N ASP A 222 9.91 7.94 23.77
CA ASP A 222 10.73 6.93 23.07
C ASP A 222 10.52 6.99 21.55
N LEU A 223 9.28 7.06 21.07
CA LEU A 223 8.96 7.10 19.64
C LEU A 223 9.35 8.42 18.98
N MET A 224 9.28 9.54 19.68
CA MET A 224 9.76 10.83 19.17
C MET A 224 11.27 10.80 18.91
N LYS A 225 12.03 10.29 19.87
CA LYS A 225 13.49 10.13 19.69
C LYS A 225 13.81 9.26 18.50
N ILE A 226 13.14 8.11 18.35
CA ILE A 226 13.33 7.20 17.22
C ILE A 226 12.91 7.87 15.90
N ASN A 227 11.85 8.69 15.88
CA ASN A 227 11.44 9.46 14.71
C ASN A 227 12.53 10.42 14.23
N ASP A 228 13.15 11.15 15.14
CA ASP A 228 14.24 12.09 14.83
C ASP A 228 15.47 11.36 14.25
N GLU A 229 15.81 10.20 14.81
CA GLU A 229 16.89 9.33 14.31
C GLU A 229 16.57 8.81 12.88
N VAL A 230 15.35 8.36 12.63
CA VAL A 230 14.88 7.90 11.30
C VAL A 230 14.89 9.05 10.29
N GLU A 231 14.41 10.23 10.67
CA GLU A 231 14.41 11.42 9.80
C GLU A 231 15.83 11.80 9.39
N THR A 232 16.77 11.74 10.34
CA THR A 232 18.19 12.00 10.11
C THR A 232 18.78 11.02 9.06
N ILE A 233 18.54 9.72 9.25
CA ILE A 233 19.03 8.68 8.32
C ILE A 233 18.41 8.88 6.94
N PHE A 234 17.11 9.06 6.84
CA PHE A 234 16.41 9.17 5.56
C PHE A 234 16.74 10.46 4.82
N THR A 235 16.96 11.56 5.52
CA THR A 235 17.42 12.81 4.93
C THR A 235 18.79 12.64 4.31
N ARG A 236 19.74 12.01 5.01
CA ARG A 236 21.08 11.72 4.46
C ARG A 236 21.00 10.79 3.25
N ILE A 237 20.21 9.72 3.32
CA ILE A 237 19.96 8.82 2.18
C ILE A 237 19.43 9.61 0.97
N ASN A 238 18.47 10.51 1.18
CA ASN A 238 17.91 11.33 0.09
C ASN A 238 18.97 12.26 -0.53
N VAL A 239 19.85 12.86 0.27
CA VAL A 239 20.94 13.70 -0.23
C VAL A 239 21.92 12.86 -1.07
N MET A 240 22.33 11.69 -0.58
CA MET A 240 23.21 10.76 -1.30
C MET A 240 22.62 10.32 -2.64
N LEU A 241 21.35 9.89 -2.64
CA LEU A 241 20.65 9.46 -3.85
C LEU A 241 20.48 10.60 -4.86
N ARG A 242 20.16 11.82 -4.40
CA ARG A 242 19.96 12.99 -5.27
C ARG A 242 21.25 13.46 -5.92
N ASN A 243 22.35 13.41 -5.18
CA ASN A 243 23.67 13.86 -5.66
C ASN A 243 24.45 12.74 -6.38
N ASN A 244 23.95 11.50 -6.35
CA ASN A 244 24.68 10.30 -6.77
C ASN A 244 26.06 10.17 -6.09
N ASP A 245 26.18 10.64 -4.85
CA ASP A 245 27.39 10.59 -4.04
C ASP A 245 27.17 9.65 -2.86
N PHE A 246 27.92 8.57 -2.82
CA PHE A 246 27.81 7.49 -1.84
C PHE A 246 29.02 7.41 -0.89
N ALA A 247 29.83 8.47 -0.81
CA ALA A 247 31.01 8.50 0.05
C ALA A 247 30.67 8.28 1.54
N ASP A 248 29.54 8.82 1.99
CA ASP A 248 29.10 8.76 3.38
C ASP A 248 28.28 7.51 3.75
N ILE A 249 28.34 6.42 2.95
CA ILE A 249 27.55 5.22 3.22
C ILE A 249 27.89 4.57 4.58
N ASP A 250 29.14 4.67 5.03
CA ASP A 250 29.59 4.14 6.31
C ASP A 250 28.95 4.90 7.48
N LEU A 251 28.76 6.21 7.35
CA LEU A 251 28.02 7.00 8.33
C LEU A 251 26.54 6.56 8.46
N ILE A 252 25.91 6.16 7.35
CA ILE A 252 24.57 5.58 7.40
C ILE A 252 24.55 4.26 8.18
N LEU A 253 25.63 3.47 8.10
CA LEU A 253 25.75 2.23 8.88
C LEU A 253 25.86 2.51 10.39
N GLU A 254 26.66 3.49 10.78
CA GLU A 254 26.81 3.92 12.18
C GLU A 254 25.45 4.43 12.73
N LEU A 255 24.80 5.37 12.07
CA LEU A 255 23.51 5.91 12.48
C LEU A 255 22.42 4.83 12.56
N ARG A 256 22.44 3.85 11.65
CA ARG A 256 21.54 2.70 11.71
C ARG A 256 21.78 1.86 12.97
N ASP A 257 23.05 1.59 13.30
CA ASP A 257 23.38 0.77 14.46
C ASP A 257 22.99 1.48 15.77
N GLU A 258 23.20 2.78 15.88
CA GLU A 258 22.71 3.60 17.01
C GLU A 258 21.18 3.55 17.12
N LEU A 259 20.46 3.71 16.00
CA LEU A 259 19.01 3.57 15.97
C LEU A 259 18.56 2.17 16.43
N PHE A 260 19.25 1.11 16.01
CA PHE A 260 18.89 -0.26 16.39
C PHE A 260 19.12 -0.51 17.88
N GLU A 261 20.15 0.08 18.48
CA GLU A 261 20.33 0.08 19.95
C GLU A 261 19.21 0.86 20.64
N SER A 262 18.86 2.05 20.17
CA SER A 262 17.73 2.84 20.67
C SER A 262 16.42 2.05 20.63
N ILE A 263 16.13 1.35 19.54
CA ILE A 263 14.96 0.48 19.39
C ILE A 263 15.03 -0.72 20.36
N ALA A 264 16.19 -1.38 20.47
CA ALA A 264 16.34 -2.53 21.38
C ALA A 264 16.09 -2.14 22.84
N ASP A 265 16.58 -0.98 23.25
CA ASP A 265 16.37 -0.47 24.59
C ASP A 265 14.92 -0.01 24.82
N ALA A 266 14.27 0.59 23.81
CA ALA A 266 12.85 0.92 23.86
C ALA A 266 11.99 -0.35 24.02
N ILE A 267 12.32 -1.45 23.33
CA ILE A 267 11.66 -2.76 23.50
C ILE A 267 11.85 -3.29 24.93
N LYS A 268 13.07 -3.23 25.49
CA LYS A 268 13.34 -3.67 26.86
C LYS A 268 12.53 -2.84 27.89
N ARG A 269 12.46 -1.51 27.70
CA ARG A 269 11.62 -0.64 28.54
C ARG A 269 10.15 -1.02 28.44
N GLN A 270 9.66 -1.29 27.24
CA GLN A 270 8.27 -1.69 27.01
C GLN A 270 7.93 -3.02 27.69
N LEU A 271 8.80 -4.02 27.63
CA LEU A 271 8.58 -5.29 28.31
C LEU A 271 8.47 -5.11 29.85
N LYS A 272 9.24 -4.18 30.43
CA LYS A 272 9.13 -3.81 31.86
C LYS A 272 7.77 -3.13 32.14
N ARG A 273 7.31 -2.22 31.27
CA ARG A 273 5.98 -1.56 31.40
C ARG A 273 4.85 -2.58 31.36
N ILE A 274 4.92 -3.57 30.42
CA ILE A 274 3.94 -4.65 30.35
C ILE A 274 3.92 -5.48 31.63
N LYS A 275 5.09 -5.91 32.12
CA LYS A 275 5.22 -6.67 33.38
C LYS A 275 4.61 -5.92 34.58
N ASN A 276 4.81 -4.61 34.63
CA ASN A 276 4.32 -3.75 35.71
C ASN A 276 2.87 -3.26 35.47
N LYS A 277 2.18 -3.70 34.43
CA LYS A 277 0.82 -3.27 34.03
C LYS A 277 0.68 -1.73 33.87
N GLN A 278 1.73 -1.07 33.38
CA GLN A 278 1.79 0.40 33.23
C GLN A 278 1.30 0.87 31.86
N SER A 279 0.99 -0.03 30.94
CA SER A 279 0.42 0.31 29.64
C SER A 279 -0.61 -0.72 29.20
N SER A 280 -1.59 -0.29 28.42
CA SER A 280 -2.62 -1.19 27.89
C SER A 280 -2.02 -2.19 26.90
N THR A 281 -2.64 -3.37 26.79
CA THR A 281 -2.20 -4.42 25.85
C THR A 281 -2.22 -3.93 24.42
N LYS A 282 -3.23 -3.13 24.03
CA LYS A 282 -3.39 -2.61 22.68
C LYS A 282 -2.35 -1.54 22.34
N ALA A 283 -2.11 -0.58 23.22
CA ALA A 283 -1.06 0.40 23.05
C ALA A 283 0.33 -0.25 23.03
N SER A 284 0.56 -1.27 23.87
CA SER A 284 1.82 -2.04 23.89
C SER A 284 2.06 -2.76 22.55
N LEU A 285 1.04 -3.40 21.99
CA LEU A 285 1.14 -4.08 20.70
C LEU A 285 1.43 -3.10 19.56
N LEU A 286 0.69 -1.98 19.50
CA LEU A 286 0.94 -0.94 18.52
C LEU A 286 2.36 -0.40 18.62
N TYR A 287 2.82 -0.08 19.82
CA TYR A 287 4.17 0.42 20.07
C TYR A 287 5.25 -0.54 19.55
N LEU A 288 5.15 -1.84 19.88
CA LEU A 288 6.09 -2.85 19.41
C LEU A 288 6.03 -3.06 17.90
N THR A 289 4.83 -2.95 17.30
CA THR A 289 4.66 -3.03 15.84
C THR A 289 5.38 -1.86 15.15
N ILE A 290 5.19 -0.63 15.65
CA ILE A 290 5.90 0.55 15.12
C ILE A 290 7.41 0.35 15.17
N LEU A 291 7.96 -0.09 16.31
CA LEU A 291 9.41 -0.31 16.47
C LEU A 291 9.95 -1.34 15.48
N ASN A 292 9.27 -2.48 15.32
CA ASN A 292 9.71 -3.54 14.43
C ASN A 292 9.65 -3.13 12.96
N GLU A 293 8.56 -2.49 12.54
CA GLU A 293 8.42 -2.01 11.16
C GLU A 293 9.39 -0.87 10.85
N THR A 294 9.68 0.01 11.81
CA THR A 294 10.73 1.03 11.68
C THR A 294 12.09 0.42 11.45
N LYS A 295 12.47 -0.59 12.24
CA LYS A 295 13.71 -1.35 12.06
C LYS A 295 13.80 -1.96 10.66
N THR A 296 12.72 -2.60 10.19
CA THR A 296 12.64 -3.21 8.86
C THR A 296 12.79 -2.14 7.77
N MET A 297 12.07 -1.03 7.88
CA MET A 297 12.08 0.07 6.91
C MET A 297 13.48 0.68 6.76
N VAL A 298 14.19 0.93 7.85
CA VAL A 298 15.56 1.47 7.82
C VAL A 298 16.56 0.46 7.25
N LEU A 299 16.42 -0.83 7.58
CA LEU A 299 17.24 -1.87 7.00
C LEU A 299 17.11 -1.94 5.47
N GLN A 300 15.87 -1.88 4.98
CA GLN A 300 15.60 -1.90 3.54
C GLN A 300 16.07 -0.62 2.84
N ALA A 301 15.96 0.54 3.49
CA ALA A 301 16.47 1.81 2.96
C ALA A 301 18.00 1.78 2.78
N ARG A 302 18.73 1.21 3.74
CA ARG A 302 20.18 0.99 3.63
C ARG A 302 20.53 0.04 2.48
N ASN A 303 19.80 -1.07 2.34
CA ASN A 303 20.01 -2.02 1.25
C ASN A 303 19.72 -1.39 -0.11
N LEU A 304 18.68 -0.55 -0.21
CA LEU A 304 18.36 0.22 -1.40
C LEU A 304 19.54 1.13 -1.82
N VAL A 305 20.11 1.88 -0.88
CA VAL A 305 21.27 2.76 -1.17
C VAL A 305 22.44 1.94 -1.70
N LYS A 306 22.75 0.81 -1.07
CA LYS A 306 23.83 -0.08 -1.51
C LYS A 306 23.60 -0.60 -2.93
N SER A 307 22.40 -1.04 -3.25
CA SER A 307 22.06 -1.53 -4.59
C SER A 307 22.01 -0.41 -5.63
N GLN A 308 21.57 0.79 -5.25
CA GLN A 308 21.59 1.96 -6.13
C GLN A 308 23.03 2.38 -6.47
N ARG A 309 23.94 2.33 -5.50
CA ARG A 309 25.36 2.56 -5.72
C ARG A 309 25.92 1.58 -6.75
N TYR A 310 25.75 0.27 -6.55
CA TYR A 310 26.23 -0.75 -7.49
C TYR A 310 25.59 -0.62 -8.87
N PHE A 311 24.31 -0.28 -8.94
CA PHE A 311 23.60 -0.04 -10.20
C PHE A 311 24.26 1.10 -11.02
N LEU A 312 24.71 2.16 -10.35
CA LEU A 312 25.37 3.28 -11.02
C LEU A 312 26.84 2.98 -11.38
N GLU A 313 27.57 2.26 -10.53
CA GLU A 313 28.97 1.89 -10.75
C GLU A 313 29.13 0.93 -11.95
N HIS A 314 28.27 -0.09 -12.10
CA HIS A 314 28.37 -1.09 -13.17
C HIS A 314 27.82 -0.63 -14.53
N LYS A 315 27.36 0.58 -14.64
CA LYS A 315 26.95 1.16 -15.93
C LYS A 315 28.01 2.08 -16.53
N THR A 316 29.01 2.48 -15.76
CA THR A 316 30.12 3.35 -16.21
C THR A 316 31.26 2.55 -16.86
N GLU A 317 31.21 1.23 -16.85
CA GLU A 317 32.07 0.33 -17.64
C GLU A 317 31.35 -0.11 -18.95
#